data_8f379d006467b51085647fbe0ada4485
#
_entry.id   8f379d006467b51085647fbe0ada4485
#
_cell.length_a   1.000
_cell.length_b   1.000
_cell.length_c   1.000
_cell.angle_alpha   90.00
_cell.angle_beta   90.00
_cell.angle_gamma   90.00
#
_symmetry.space_group_name_H-M   'P 1'
#
loop_
_entity.id
_entity.type
_entity.pdbx_description
1 polymer ?
#
loop_
_entity_poly.entity_id
_entity_poly.type
_entity_poly.pdbx_seq_one_letter_code
_entity_poly.pdbx_strand_id
1 'polypeptide(L)'
;MAVHVVRFGDTLWKISSMYGVPIQTIIAINGLTSTFIIPGLALYIPDNMLPNRTYKIKSGDVIWKLAQQFHIGPSTIIQANPGIDPNRLRIGQNITIPSPLKLAIRTLGFMMPSTISANVSTLNSLANELTYLAVVAYSITNEGWAFNLMDDSAIVSRSWQLNIKPLLVVQNVAHGDFSAELVGQVLENPTRRKNLTESLVNLARQRRFSGVSIDFEFIPPAKRQDFILFLRELKTALGSLILHVNLPSKTADIPTNRIIGAYDYAAIARIADIVAVMTMDYGYAGGPPDPISPINWMEQVIQYSLTQIPHTKMQIALPLYGHDKIVPSNRTTMLPVLAAQNQAISTGAPIQFNNISKAPWYRYWHEGMEHVVWFEDIRSYIEMYKLVDLYQLAGTTYWELSFPAPQNWAYLKNNITVVKR
;
A
#
# COMPACT_ATOMS: atom_id res chain seq x y z
N MET A 1 -3.15 -14.14 16.43
CA MET A 1 -3.72 -12.81 16.16
C MET A 1 -5.23 -12.91 16.06
N ALA A 2 -5.96 -12.07 16.80
CA ALA A 2 -7.41 -12.05 16.77
C ALA A 2 -7.93 -10.73 16.17
N VAL A 3 -9.01 -10.83 15.41
CA VAL A 3 -9.84 -9.69 15.01
C VAL A 3 -11.21 -9.91 15.63
N HIS A 4 -11.62 -8.97 16.48
CA HIS A 4 -12.95 -8.97 17.07
C HIS A 4 -13.85 -8.03 16.29
N VAL A 5 -14.92 -8.57 15.69
CA VAL A 5 -15.94 -7.74 15.03
C VAL A 5 -17.04 -7.49 16.06
N VAL A 6 -17.23 -6.22 16.42
CA VAL A 6 -18.18 -5.79 17.44
C VAL A 6 -19.61 -6.18 17.04
N ARG A 7 -20.34 -6.78 17.98
CA ARG A 7 -21.73 -7.17 17.86
C ARG A 7 -22.60 -6.31 18.75
N PHE A 8 -23.90 -6.32 18.52
CA PHE A 8 -24.84 -5.64 19.40
C PHE A 8 -24.70 -6.16 20.83
N GLY A 9 -24.57 -5.26 21.82
CA GLY A 9 -24.38 -5.56 23.23
C GLY A 9 -22.93 -5.83 23.67
N ASP A 10 -21.95 -5.74 22.77
CA ASP A 10 -20.54 -5.74 23.12
C ASP A 10 -20.15 -4.41 23.81
N THR A 11 -19.20 -4.52 24.70
CA THR A 11 -18.52 -3.36 25.32
C THR A 11 -17.02 -3.62 25.36
N LEU A 12 -16.21 -2.57 25.39
CA LEU A 12 -14.75 -2.73 25.52
C LEU A 12 -14.37 -3.50 26.77
N TRP A 13 -15.17 -3.40 27.84
CA TRP A 13 -14.95 -4.18 29.07
C TRP A 13 -15.13 -5.68 28.83
N LYS A 14 -16.22 -6.11 28.16
CA LYS A 14 -16.46 -7.53 27.83
C LYS A 14 -15.37 -8.06 26.91
N ILE A 15 -14.97 -7.28 25.89
CA ILE A 15 -13.94 -7.65 24.93
C ILE A 15 -12.58 -7.75 25.63
N SER A 16 -12.23 -6.80 26.48
CA SER A 16 -11.02 -6.81 27.31
C SER A 16 -10.96 -8.09 28.19
N SER A 17 -12.06 -8.42 28.85
CA SER A 17 -12.14 -9.65 29.69
C SER A 17 -12.05 -10.92 28.84
N MET A 18 -12.68 -10.95 27.67
CA MET A 18 -12.68 -12.13 26.76
C MET A 18 -11.28 -12.47 26.26
N TYR A 19 -10.49 -11.47 25.94
CA TYR A 19 -9.15 -11.64 25.35
C TYR A 19 -8.00 -11.47 26.36
N GLY A 20 -8.29 -11.05 27.59
CA GLY A 20 -7.25 -10.77 28.58
C GLY A 20 -6.36 -9.56 28.20
N VAL A 21 -6.87 -8.63 27.40
CA VAL A 21 -6.13 -7.45 26.92
C VAL A 21 -6.69 -6.18 27.57
N PRO A 22 -5.86 -5.30 28.18
CA PRO A 22 -6.33 -4.07 28.81
C PRO A 22 -7.10 -3.17 27.83
N ILE A 23 -8.18 -2.54 28.32
CA ILE A 23 -9.03 -1.64 27.49
C ILE A 23 -8.18 -0.54 26.85
N GLN A 24 -7.24 0.07 27.56
CA GLN A 24 -6.37 1.12 27.05
C GLN A 24 -5.49 0.64 25.88
N THR A 25 -5.05 -0.61 25.93
CA THR A 25 -4.32 -1.24 24.83
C THR A 25 -5.21 -1.41 23.59
N ILE A 26 -6.45 -1.86 23.79
CA ILE A 26 -7.42 -2.00 22.70
C ILE A 26 -7.72 -0.62 22.07
N ILE A 27 -7.95 0.41 22.89
CA ILE A 27 -8.17 1.79 22.43
C ILE A 27 -6.98 2.29 21.63
N ALA A 28 -5.77 2.20 22.16
CA ALA A 28 -4.57 2.75 21.53
C ALA A 28 -4.25 2.08 20.18
N ILE A 29 -4.29 0.75 20.13
CA ILE A 29 -3.96 -0.02 18.91
C ILE A 29 -4.98 0.22 17.80
N ASN A 30 -6.24 0.44 18.14
CA ASN A 30 -7.31 0.68 17.19
C ASN A 30 -7.59 2.17 16.94
N GLY A 31 -6.87 3.07 17.59
CA GLY A 31 -7.04 4.53 17.45
C GLY A 31 -8.44 5.01 17.84
N LEU A 32 -9.07 4.35 18.83
CA LEU A 32 -10.40 4.76 19.28
C LEU A 32 -10.31 6.06 20.08
N THR A 33 -11.21 6.99 19.84
CA THR A 33 -11.29 8.28 20.54
C THR A 33 -12.20 8.23 21.77
N SER A 34 -12.95 7.14 21.94
CA SER A 34 -13.86 6.94 23.08
C SER A 34 -14.01 5.45 23.40
N THR A 35 -14.72 5.14 24.47
CA THR A 35 -15.11 3.77 24.83
C THR A 35 -16.38 3.30 24.12
N PHE A 36 -17.06 4.19 23.41
CA PHE A 36 -18.23 3.86 22.60
C PHE A 36 -17.81 3.09 21.34
N ILE A 37 -18.46 1.98 21.09
CA ILE A 37 -18.20 1.10 19.94
C ILE A 37 -19.54 0.74 19.27
N ILE A 38 -19.48 0.45 17.98
CA ILE A 38 -20.67 0.20 17.16
C ILE A 38 -20.62 -1.19 16.52
N PRO A 39 -21.75 -1.81 16.18
CA PRO A 39 -21.76 -3.07 15.45
C PRO A 39 -21.01 -3.00 14.13
N GLY A 40 -20.23 -4.05 13.83
CA GLY A 40 -19.43 -4.17 12.62
C GLY A 40 -18.05 -3.53 12.69
N LEU A 41 -17.74 -2.75 13.73
CA LEU A 41 -16.40 -2.24 13.96
C LEU A 41 -15.44 -3.41 14.19
N ALA A 42 -14.37 -3.47 13.40
CA ALA A 42 -13.33 -4.48 13.55
C ALA A 42 -12.21 -3.97 14.44
N LEU A 43 -11.93 -4.70 15.51
CA LEU A 43 -10.87 -4.39 16.46
C LEU A 43 -9.71 -5.38 16.29
N TYR A 44 -8.53 -4.87 16.07
CA TYR A 44 -7.30 -5.65 16.19
C TYR A 44 -7.02 -5.93 17.67
N ILE A 45 -6.94 -7.20 18.03
CA ILE A 45 -6.64 -7.63 19.39
C ILE A 45 -5.27 -8.31 19.39
N PRO A 46 -4.27 -7.73 20.06
CA PRO A 46 -2.95 -8.35 20.16
C PRO A 46 -3.06 -9.66 20.96
N ASP A 47 -2.39 -10.69 20.51
CA ASP A 47 -2.26 -11.97 21.19
C ASP A 47 -0.85 -12.53 21.00
N ASN A 48 -0.55 -13.62 21.68
CA ASN A 48 0.73 -14.33 21.61
C ASN A 48 0.74 -15.45 20.56
N MET A 49 -0.23 -15.47 19.65
CA MET A 49 -0.29 -16.48 18.60
C MET A 49 0.80 -16.26 17.57
N LEU A 50 1.26 -17.36 16.98
CA LEU A 50 2.21 -17.29 15.86
C LEU A 50 1.58 -16.54 14.68
N PRO A 51 2.35 -15.72 13.98
CA PRO A 51 1.92 -15.14 12.72
C PRO A 51 1.50 -16.22 11.72
N ASN A 52 0.48 -15.91 10.94
CA ASN A 52 0.03 -16.81 9.88
C ASN A 52 0.72 -16.46 8.55
N ARG A 53 1.32 -17.48 7.92
CA ARG A 53 1.80 -17.43 6.55
C ARG A 53 0.72 -17.97 5.62
N THR A 54 0.63 -17.47 4.43
CA THR A 54 -0.23 -18.01 3.37
C THR A 54 0.64 -18.72 2.34
N TYR A 55 0.40 -20.01 2.15
CA TYR A 55 1.23 -20.84 1.29
C TYR A 55 0.40 -21.55 0.23
N LYS A 56 0.85 -21.49 -1.04
CA LYS A 56 0.26 -22.26 -2.14
C LYS A 56 1.02 -23.55 -2.31
N ILE A 57 0.32 -24.68 -2.18
CA ILE A 57 0.88 -26.04 -2.33
C ILE A 57 1.50 -26.20 -3.72
N LYS A 58 2.72 -26.69 -3.75
CA LYS A 58 3.53 -26.99 -4.94
C LYS A 58 3.67 -28.51 -5.13
N SER A 59 4.09 -28.92 -6.32
CA SER A 59 4.41 -30.32 -6.58
C SER A 59 5.50 -30.83 -5.66
N GLY A 60 5.27 -31.99 -5.03
CA GLY A 60 6.20 -32.62 -4.09
C GLY A 60 6.12 -32.12 -2.63
N ASP A 61 5.18 -31.18 -2.34
CA ASP A 61 4.92 -30.77 -0.96
C ASP A 61 4.19 -31.87 -0.19
N VAL A 62 4.62 -32.05 1.05
CA VAL A 62 3.94 -32.86 2.09
C VAL A 62 3.95 -32.08 3.40
N ILE A 63 2.95 -32.30 4.25
CA ILE A 63 2.81 -31.54 5.51
C ILE A 63 4.10 -31.57 6.35
N TRP A 64 4.78 -32.72 6.41
CA TRP A 64 6.01 -32.86 7.18
C TRP A 64 7.15 -31.94 6.68
N LYS A 65 7.37 -31.85 5.35
CA LYS A 65 8.38 -30.97 4.78
C LYS A 65 8.05 -29.49 5.02
N LEU A 66 6.77 -29.12 4.87
CA LEU A 66 6.30 -27.77 5.16
C LEU A 66 6.47 -27.42 6.64
N ALA A 67 6.15 -28.35 7.54
CA ALA A 67 6.34 -28.17 8.97
C ALA A 67 7.82 -27.89 9.33
N GLN A 68 8.75 -28.63 8.74
CA GLN A 68 10.19 -28.37 8.90
C GLN A 68 10.58 -27.00 8.32
N GLN A 69 10.14 -26.68 7.10
CA GLN A 69 10.45 -25.42 6.44
C GLN A 69 9.99 -24.19 7.24
N PHE A 70 8.83 -24.30 7.91
CA PHE A 70 8.23 -23.22 8.68
C PHE A 70 8.49 -23.30 10.19
N HIS A 71 9.37 -24.21 10.63
CA HIS A 71 9.81 -24.39 12.01
C HIS A 71 8.66 -24.65 13.00
N ILE A 72 7.73 -25.53 12.63
CA ILE A 72 6.56 -25.93 13.46
C ILE A 72 6.30 -27.43 13.39
N GLY A 73 5.38 -27.90 14.24
CA GLY A 73 4.92 -29.28 14.17
C GLY A 73 3.88 -29.50 13.04
N PRO A 74 3.83 -30.71 12.42
CA PRO A 74 2.81 -31.03 11.40
C PRO A 74 1.37 -30.84 11.89
N SER A 75 1.08 -31.16 13.14
CA SER A 75 -0.24 -30.96 13.76
C SER A 75 -0.69 -29.50 13.76
N THR A 76 0.22 -28.55 13.90
CA THR A 76 -0.09 -27.12 13.88
C THR A 76 -0.64 -26.68 12.52
N ILE A 77 -0.06 -27.20 11.42
CA ILE A 77 -0.58 -26.93 10.06
C ILE A 77 -1.97 -27.53 9.90
N ILE A 78 -2.17 -28.79 10.32
CA ILE A 78 -3.46 -29.50 10.20
C ILE A 78 -4.55 -28.75 10.98
N GLN A 79 -4.27 -28.35 12.22
CA GLN A 79 -5.20 -27.59 13.06
C GLN A 79 -5.58 -26.22 12.47
N ALA A 80 -4.62 -25.55 11.82
CA ALA A 80 -4.87 -24.25 11.17
C ALA A 80 -5.66 -24.35 9.85
N ASN A 81 -5.85 -25.58 9.32
CA ASN A 81 -6.54 -25.84 8.06
C ASN A 81 -7.61 -26.94 8.24
N PRO A 82 -8.73 -26.65 8.92
CA PRO A 82 -9.80 -27.62 9.09
C PRO A 82 -10.30 -28.15 7.73
N GLY A 83 -10.37 -29.48 7.60
CA GLY A 83 -10.81 -30.14 6.37
C GLY A 83 -9.72 -30.43 5.33
N ILE A 84 -8.45 -30.09 5.64
CA ILE A 84 -7.33 -30.54 4.80
C ILE A 84 -7.11 -32.04 4.98
N ASP A 85 -6.93 -32.78 3.88
CA ASP A 85 -6.42 -34.15 3.94
C ASP A 85 -4.88 -34.11 3.93
N PRO A 86 -4.19 -34.42 5.05
CA PRO A 86 -2.73 -34.28 5.12
C PRO A 86 -1.99 -35.25 4.19
N ASN A 87 -2.66 -36.29 3.70
CA ASN A 87 -2.11 -37.32 2.80
C ASN A 87 -2.41 -36.97 1.31
N ARG A 88 -3.29 -35.97 1.03
CA ARG A 88 -3.75 -35.63 -0.31
C ARG A 88 -3.79 -34.12 -0.51
N LEU A 89 -2.63 -33.47 -0.42
CA LEU A 89 -2.50 -32.06 -0.72
C LEU A 89 -2.74 -31.81 -2.21
N ARG A 90 -3.56 -30.83 -2.54
CA ARG A 90 -3.82 -30.45 -3.94
C ARG A 90 -2.87 -29.34 -4.37
N ILE A 91 -2.13 -29.55 -5.48
CA ILE A 91 -1.28 -28.53 -6.07
C ILE A 91 -2.14 -27.29 -6.38
N GLY A 92 -1.65 -26.10 -5.99
CA GLY A 92 -2.37 -24.84 -6.14
C GLY A 92 -3.33 -24.52 -4.98
N GLN A 93 -3.57 -25.44 -4.05
CA GLN A 93 -4.37 -25.16 -2.84
C GLN A 93 -3.65 -24.18 -1.93
N ASN A 94 -4.36 -23.16 -1.44
CA ASN A 94 -3.85 -22.24 -0.44
C ASN A 94 -4.08 -22.84 0.95
N ILE A 95 -3.06 -22.78 1.81
CA ILE A 95 -3.12 -23.19 3.21
C ILE A 95 -2.56 -22.11 4.11
N THR A 96 -3.02 -22.10 5.36
CA THR A 96 -2.51 -21.25 6.43
C THR A 96 -1.45 -22.02 7.23
N ILE A 97 -0.29 -21.41 7.43
CA ILE A 97 0.81 -21.99 8.20
C ILE A 97 1.17 -21.02 9.34
N PRO A 98 0.72 -21.28 10.59
CA PRO A 98 1.21 -20.52 11.75
C PRO A 98 2.72 -20.77 11.90
N SER A 99 3.52 -19.71 11.94
CA SER A 99 4.98 -19.85 11.91
C SER A 99 5.68 -18.75 12.68
N PRO A 100 6.76 -19.06 13.44
CA PRO A 100 7.65 -18.04 14.00
C PRO A 100 8.41 -17.27 12.90
N LEU A 101 8.51 -17.86 11.69
CA LEU A 101 9.13 -17.20 10.53
C LEU A 101 8.14 -16.25 9.88
N LYS A 102 8.15 -14.99 10.34
CA LYS A 102 7.32 -13.93 9.77
C LYS A 102 7.59 -13.74 8.28
N LEU A 103 6.58 -13.27 7.55
CA LEU A 103 6.78 -12.76 6.18
C LEU A 103 7.80 -11.62 6.21
N ALA A 104 8.86 -11.72 5.40
CA ALA A 104 9.88 -10.68 5.29
C ALA A 104 9.67 -9.88 4.00
N ILE A 105 9.44 -8.57 4.10
CA ILE A 105 9.17 -7.68 2.97
C ILE A 105 9.91 -6.35 3.09
N ARG A 106 10.02 -5.65 1.96
CA ARG A 106 10.39 -4.23 1.92
C ARG A 106 9.13 -3.39 1.89
N THR A 107 9.14 -2.32 2.66
CA THR A 107 8.01 -1.38 2.77
C THR A 107 8.44 0.01 2.31
N LEU A 108 7.57 0.73 1.64
CA LEU A 108 7.80 2.09 1.20
C LEU A 108 6.61 2.97 1.62
N GLY A 109 6.88 4.04 2.34
CA GLY A 109 5.86 5.03 2.66
C GLY A 109 6.01 6.29 1.82
N PHE A 110 4.93 6.77 1.23
CA PHE A 110 4.89 8.10 0.61
C PHE A 110 4.62 9.15 1.68
N MET A 111 5.37 10.24 1.65
CA MET A 111 5.19 11.38 2.56
C MET A 111 5.15 12.67 1.78
N MET A 112 4.03 13.37 1.89
CA MET A 112 3.92 14.76 1.45
C MET A 112 4.47 15.65 2.56
N PRO A 113 5.52 16.45 2.31
CA PRO A 113 6.06 17.33 3.34
C PRO A 113 5.01 18.30 3.88
N SER A 114 4.95 18.40 5.21
CA SER A 114 4.10 19.33 5.95
C SER A 114 4.95 20.11 6.96
N THR A 115 4.54 20.24 8.20
CA THR A 115 5.41 20.84 9.21
C THR A 115 6.55 19.89 9.60
N ILE A 116 7.74 20.42 9.87
CA ILE A 116 8.92 19.63 10.27
C ILE A 116 8.61 18.74 11.46
N SER A 117 7.94 19.27 12.49
CA SER A 117 7.60 18.51 13.71
C SER A 117 6.66 17.34 13.42
N ALA A 118 5.63 17.53 12.61
CA ALA A 118 4.69 16.46 12.23
C ALA A 118 5.40 15.36 11.43
N ASN A 119 6.18 15.73 10.42
CA ASN A 119 6.93 14.78 9.58
C ASN A 119 7.93 13.97 10.41
N VAL A 120 8.71 14.61 11.28
CA VAL A 120 9.69 13.95 12.14
C VAL A 120 8.98 13.03 13.16
N SER A 121 7.85 13.46 13.72
CA SER A 121 7.04 12.63 14.62
C SER A 121 6.54 11.36 13.92
N THR A 122 6.00 11.50 12.72
CA THR A 122 5.54 10.35 11.90
C THR A 122 6.69 9.38 11.60
N LEU A 123 7.84 9.88 11.15
CA LEU A 123 9.02 9.04 10.90
C LEU A 123 9.52 8.33 12.15
N ASN A 124 9.54 8.99 13.29
CA ASN A 124 9.95 8.38 14.57
C ASN A 124 9.01 7.23 14.95
N SER A 125 7.70 7.42 14.78
CA SER A 125 6.71 6.39 15.12
C SER A 125 6.75 5.18 14.19
N LEU A 126 7.21 5.34 12.94
CA LEU A 126 7.27 4.31 11.91
C LEU A 126 8.71 3.87 11.57
N ALA A 127 9.67 4.17 12.45
CA ALA A 127 11.08 3.92 12.18
C ALA A 127 11.40 2.46 11.85
N ASN A 128 10.71 1.51 12.45
CA ASN A 128 10.93 0.08 12.25
C ASN A 128 10.04 -0.52 11.14
N GLU A 129 9.02 0.20 10.72
CA GLU A 129 8.00 -0.23 9.76
C GLU A 129 8.33 0.16 8.31
N LEU A 130 9.38 0.95 8.08
CA LEU A 130 9.75 1.45 6.75
C LEU A 130 11.14 1.02 6.32
N THR A 131 11.26 0.48 5.09
CA THR A 131 12.53 0.29 4.38
C THR A 131 12.90 1.56 3.61
N TYR A 132 11.92 2.14 2.92
CA TYR A 132 12.05 3.31 2.07
C TYR A 132 11.07 4.39 2.48
N LEU A 133 11.48 5.64 2.27
CA LEU A 133 10.61 6.81 2.35
C LEU A 133 10.58 7.50 0.99
N ALA A 134 9.46 7.58 0.35
CA ALA A 134 9.23 8.33 -0.88
C ALA A 134 8.78 9.76 -0.54
N VAL A 135 9.65 10.75 -0.75
CA VAL A 135 9.40 12.15 -0.42
C VAL A 135 8.75 12.85 -1.60
N VAL A 136 7.46 13.17 -1.49
CA VAL A 136 6.63 13.77 -2.55
C VAL A 136 6.81 15.28 -2.53
N ALA A 137 7.89 15.76 -3.14
CA ALA A 137 8.27 17.17 -3.07
C ALA A 137 8.79 17.77 -4.40
N TYR A 138 8.70 17.05 -5.52
CA TYR A 138 9.30 17.51 -6.78
C TYR A 138 8.33 17.45 -7.95
N SER A 139 8.46 18.41 -8.85
CA SER A 139 7.77 18.44 -10.14
C SER A 139 8.75 18.81 -11.26
N ILE A 140 8.25 18.96 -12.48
CA ILE A 140 9.04 19.21 -13.68
C ILE A 140 8.56 20.50 -14.41
N THR A 141 9.49 21.18 -15.08
CA THR A 141 9.16 22.30 -15.97
C THR A 141 8.93 21.81 -17.40
N ASN A 142 8.41 22.70 -18.26
CA ASN A 142 8.25 22.43 -19.70
C ASN A 142 9.58 22.16 -20.41
N GLU A 143 10.69 22.69 -19.90
CA GLU A 143 12.03 22.49 -20.43
C GLU A 143 12.67 21.20 -19.91
N GLY A 144 11.96 20.45 -19.04
CA GLY A 144 12.41 19.19 -18.46
C GLY A 144 13.24 19.34 -17.19
N TRP A 145 13.33 20.49 -16.55
CA TRP A 145 14.05 20.63 -15.29
C TRP A 145 13.18 20.16 -14.12
N ALA A 146 13.72 19.27 -13.31
CA ALA A 146 13.11 18.94 -12.02
C ALA A 146 13.40 20.05 -11.00
N PHE A 147 12.40 20.40 -10.20
CA PHE A 147 12.52 21.40 -9.16
C PHE A 147 11.79 20.97 -7.88
N ASN A 148 12.25 21.50 -6.76
CA ASN A 148 11.67 21.23 -5.45
C ASN A 148 10.50 22.17 -5.16
N LEU A 149 9.38 21.61 -4.73
CA LEU A 149 8.18 22.35 -4.33
C LEU A 149 8.21 22.73 -2.83
N MET A 150 8.92 21.97 -2.00
CA MET A 150 8.90 22.10 -0.54
C MET A 150 10.27 21.71 0.05
N ASP A 151 10.63 22.27 1.22
CA ASP A 151 11.85 21.86 1.92
C ASP A 151 11.72 20.45 2.51
N ASP A 152 12.59 19.57 2.06
CA ASP A 152 12.68 18.16 2.45
C ASP A 152 13.88 17.82 3.33
N SER A 153 14.74 18.77 3.62
CA SER A 153 16.05 18.56 4.25
C SER A 153 15.98 17.84 5.61
N ALA A 154 15.03 18.25 6.45
CA ALA A 154 14.82 17.65 7.77
C ALA A 154 14.31 16.20 7.64
N ILE A 155 13.41 15.94 6.67
CA ILE A 155 12.84 14.60 6.41
C ILE A 155 13.93 13.66 5.93
N VAL A 156 14.72 14.07 4.93
CA VAL A 156 15.82 13.27 4.40
C VAL A 156 16.88 12.98 5.47
N SER A 157 17.29 14.00 6.23
CA SER A 157 18.24 13.82 7.32
C SER A 157 17.74 12.84 8.38
N ARG A 158 16.47 12.98 8.80
CA ARG A 158 15.87 12.09 9.79
C ARG A 158 15.71 10.67 9.30
N SER A 159 15.36 10.48 8.04
CA SER A 159 15.26 9.13 7.43
C SER A 159 16.57 8.35 7.58
N TRP A 160 17.69 8.97 7.25
CA TRP A 160 19.01 8.35 7.39
C TRP A 160 19.34 7.98 8.85
N GLN A 161 19.02 8.86 9.80
CA GLN A 161 19.22 8.57 11.23
C GLN A 161 18.41 7.35 11.70
N LEU A 162 17.28 7.10 11.09
CA LEU A 162 16.36 5.99 11.39
C LEU A 162 16.62 4.74 10.53
N ASN A 163 17.70 4.73 9.73
CA ASN A 163 18.00 3.65 8.79
C ASN A 163 16.85 3.38 7.79
N ILE A 164 16.22 4.47 7.32
CA ILE A 164 15.21 4.46 6.25
C ILE A 164 15.85 5.11 5.02
N LYS A 165 15.76 4.47 3.86
CA LYS A 165 16.34 4.98 2.62
C LYS A 165 15.40 5.98 1.95
N PRO A 166 15.70 7.31 1.90
CA PRO A 166 14.84 8.27 1.23
C PRO A 166 14.96 8.19 -0.29
N LEU A 167 13.83 8.26 -0.99
CA LEU A 167 13.71 8.37 -2.44
C LEU A 167 13.09 9.71 -2.80
N LEU A 168 13.66 10.40 -3.79
CA LEU A 168 13.11 11.61 -4.37
C LEU A 168 11.94 11.23 -5.28
N VAL A 169 10.72 11.67 -4.94
CA VAL A 169 9.55 11.46 -5.82
C VAL A 169 9.41 12.65 -6.75
N VAL A 170 9.40 12.38 -8.05
CA VAL A 170 9.09 13.38 -9.07
C VAL A 170 7.76 13.06 -9.74
N GLN A 171 6.90 14.08 -9.84
CA GLN A 171 5.57 14.02 -10.44
C GLN A 171 5.48 14.98 -11.64
N ASN A 172 4.56 14.71 -12.56
CA ASN A 172 4.24 15.61 -13.67
C ASN A 172 3.06 16.54 -13.33
N VAL A 173 3.13 17.20 -12.16
CA VAL A 173 2.07 18.09 -11.68
C VAL A 173 2.25 19.49 -12.24
N ALA A 174 1.18 20.05 -12.83
CA ALA A 174 1.06 21.42 -13.25
C ALA A 174 -0.28 21.99 -12.78
N HIS A 175 -0.30 23.21 -12.25
CA HIS A 175 -1.51 23.87 -11.74
C HIS A 175 -2.30 23.05 -10.69
N GLY A 176 -1.62 22.21 -9.93
CA GLY A 176 -2.22 21.39 -8.86
C GLY A 176 -2.68 19.99 -9.28
N ASP A 177 -2.65 19.65 -10.56
CA ASP A 177 -3.06 18.37 -11.10
C ASP A 177 -1.99 17.70 -11.97
N PHE A 178 -2.07 16.40 -12.19
CA PHE A 178 -1.22 15.68 -13.13
C PHE A 178 -1.49 16.13 -14.56
N SER A 179 -0.44 16.52 -15.29
CA SER A 179 -0.52 17.05 -16.66
C SER A 179 0.03 16.06 -17.68
N ALA A 180 -0.88 15.44 -18.44
CA ALA A 180 -0.52 14.59 -19.58
C ALA A 180 0.25 15.35 -20.67
N GLU A 181 -0.09 16.62 -20.88
CA GLU A 181 0.58 17.48 -21.85
C GLU A 181 2.04 17.74 -21.47
N LEU A 182 2.26 18.18 -20.22
CA LEU A 182 3.59 18.46 -19.70
C LEU A 182 4.52 17.26 -19.84
N VAL A 183 4.11 16.09 -19.32
CA VAL A 183 4.93 14.88 -19.38
C VAL A 183 5.12 14.42 -20.82
N GLY A 184 4.11 14.52 -21.68
CA GLY A 184 4.19 14.17 -23.10
C GLY A 184 5.24 15.01 -23.83
N GLN A 185 5.23 16.32 -23.65
CA GLN A 185 6.18 17.26 -24.26
C GLN A 185 7.62 17.06 -23.75
N VAL A 186 7.79 16.73 -22.47
CA VAL A 186 9.12 16.45 -21.91
C VAL A 186 9.67 15.13 -22.45
N LEU A 187 8.86 14.08 -22.47
CA LEU A 187 9.29 12.74 -22.90
C LEU A 187 9.61 12.65 -24.39
N GLU A 188 8.90 13.36 -25.27
CA GLU A 188 9.15 13.31 -26.72
C GLU A 188 10.45 13.99 -27.17
N ASN A 189 10.91 14.98 -26.39
CA ASN A 189 12.04 15.80 -26.77
C ASN A 189 13.36 15.34 -26.13
N PRO A 190 14.38 14.93 -26.91
CA PRO A 190 15.64 14.42 -26.38
C PRO A 190 16.37 15.40 -25.43
N THR A 191 16.35 16.71 -25.73
CA THR A 191 16.97 17.73 -24.89
C THR A 191 16.25 17.84 -23.54
N ARG A 192 14.92 17.84 -23.54
CA ARG A 192 14.12 17.91 -22.31
C ARG A 192 14.30 16.65 -21.46
N ARG A 193 14.33 15.44 -22.05
CA ARG A 193 14.66 14.21 -21.34
C ARG A 193 16.05 14.25 -20.71
N LYS A 194 17.03 14.79 -21.44
CA LYS A 194 18.39 14.99 -20.90
C LYS A 194 18.39 15.93 -19.71
N ASN A 195 17.73 17.09 -19.82
CA ASN A 195 17.60 18.04 -18.72
C ASN A 195 16.96 17.38 -17.48
N LEU A 196 15.90 16.60 -17.68
CA LEU A 196 15.19 15.88 -16.61
C LEU A 196 16.11 14.85 -15.94
N THR A 197 16.79 14.05 -16.72
CA THR A 197 17.74 13.06 -16.23
C THR A 197 18.85 13.71 -15.40
N GLU A 198 19.49 14.75 -15.93
CA GLU A 198 20.60 15.45 -15.26
C GLU A 198 20.13 16.14 -13.97
N SER A 199 18.98 16.82 -14.00
CA SER A 199 18.45 17.50 -12.82
C SER A 199 18.06 16.52 -11.71
N LEU A 200 17.40 15.41 -12.05
CA LEU A 200 17.03 14.37 -11.07
C LEU A 200 18.26 13.72 -10.41
N VAL A 201 19.27 13.38 -11.21
CA VAL A 201 20.53 12.78 -10.68
C VAL A 201 21.26 13.77 -9.79
N ASN A 202 21.37 15.04 -10.21
CA ASN A 202 22.02 16.09 -9.44
C ASN A 202 21.30 16.35 -8.12
N LEU A 203 19.97 16.49 -8.14
CA LEU A 203 19.16 16.68 -6.95
C LEU A 203 19.26 15.50 -6.00
N ALA A 204 19.18 14.27 -6.53
CA ALA A 204 19.28 13.06 -5.70
C ALA A 204 20.64 12.98 -4.98
N ARG A 205 21.74 13.31 -5.66
CA ARG A 205 23.08 13.31 -5.07
C ARG A 205 23.29 14.45 -4.08
N GLN A 206 22.95 15.68 -4.48
CA GLN A 206 23.15 16.88 -3.65
C GLN A 206 22.32 16.83 -2.35
N ARG A 207 21.10 16.31 -2.42
CA ARG A 207 20.19 16.18 -1.28
C ARG A 207 20.30 14.82 -0.56
N ARG A 208 21.25 13.97 -0.99
CA ARG A 208 21.56 12.68 -0.33
C ARG A 208 20.39 11.68 -0.34
N PHE A 209 19.62 11.64 -1.42
CA PHE A 209 18.64 10.56 -1.62
C PHE A 209 19.32 9.24 -2.00
N SER A 210 18.70 8.12 -1.65
CA SER A 210 19.11 6.78 -2.05
C SER A 210 18.76 6.46 -3.50
N GLY A 211 17.91 7.26 -4.12
CA GLY A 211 17.41 7.05 -5.47
C GLY A 211 16.26 7.98 -5.83
N VAL A 212 15.64 7.68 -6.96
CA VAL A 212 14.52 8.44 -7.51
C VAL A 212 13.30 7.53 -7.66
N SER A 213 12.13 8.04 -7.33
CA SER A 213 10.83 7.42 -7.57
C SER A 213 10.09 8.22 -8.63
N ILE A 214 9.81 7.60 -9.77
CA ILE A 214 9.03 8.20 -10.84
C ILE A 214 7.55 7.96 -10.57
N ASP A 215 6.80 9.05 -10.50
CA ASP A 215 5.37 9.06 -10.28
C ASP A 215 4.70 9.94 -11.36
N PHE A 216 4.86 9.52 -12.62
CA PHE A 216 4.25 10.17 -13.76
C PHE A 216 2.92 9.51 -14.08
N GLU A 217 1.85 10.30 -14.07
CA GLU A 217 0.50 9.82 -14.36
C GLU A 217 -0.04 10.39 -15.67
N PHE A 218 -1.00 9.68 -16.26
CA PHE A 218 -1.67 10.04 -17.51
C PHE A 218 -0.73 10.27 -18.70
N ILE A 219 0.43 9.59 -18.73
CA ILE A 219 1.34 9.67 -19.87
C ILE A 219 0.57 9.31 -21.14
N PRO A 220 0.59 10.16 -22.20
CA PRO A 220 -0.11 9.86 -23.43
C PRO A 220 0.34 8.52 -24.04
N PRO A 221 -0.56 7.66 -24.52
CA PRO A 221 -0.22 6.33 -25.07
C PRO A 221 0.83 6.37 -26.19
N ALA A 222 0.81 7.43 -27.00
CA ALA A 222 1.80 7.65 -28.05
C ALA A 222 3.24 7.84 -27.53
N LYS A 223 3.39 8.16 -26.22
CA LYS A 223 4.69 8.37 -25.57
C LYS A 223 5.23 7.12 -24.85
N ARG A 224 4.61 5.96 -25.05
CA ARG A 224 5.01 4.69 -24.45
C ARG A 224 6.51 4.37 -24.66
N GLN A 225 7.03 4.55 -25.86
CA GLN A 225 8.45 4.30 -26.14
C GLN A 225 9.35 5.40 -25.60
N ASP A 226 8.92 6.65 -25.66
CA ASP A 226 9.65 7.79 -25.12
C ASP A 226 9.84 7.64 -23.59
N PHE A 227 8.81 7.15 -22.89
CA PHE A 227 8.87 6.85 -21.46
C PHE A 227 9.90 5.76 -21.14
N ILE A 228 9.92 4.67 -21.91
CA ILE A 228 10.92 3.59 -21.75
C ILE A 228 12.33 4.12 -22.02
N LEU A 229 12.50 4.95 -23.03
CA LEU A 229 13.78 5.57 -23.34
C LEU A 229 14.26 6.47 -22.19
N PHE A 230 13.38 7.33 -21.67
CA PHE A 230 13.68 8.15 -20.49
C PHE A 230 14.11 7.30 -19.29
N LEU A 231 13.38 6.26 -18.94
CA LEU A 231 13.73 5.41 -17.80
C LEU A 231 15.10 4.75 -17.97
N ARG A 232 15.46 4.35 -19.20
CA ARG A 232 16.77 3.77 -19.52
C ARG A 232 17.90 4.81 -19.37
N GLU A 233 17.69 6.01 -19.92
CA GLU A 233 18.60 7.14 -19.78
C GLU A 233 18.82 7.48 -18.31
N LEU A 234 17.73 7.60 -17.54
CA LEU A 234 17.77 7.91 -16.12
C LEU A 234 18.48 6.81 -15.32
N LYS A 235 18.16 5.53 -15.52
CA LYS A 235 18.80 4.42 -14.78
C LYS A 235 20.31 4.37 -15.06
N THR A 236 20.73 4.61 -16.29
CA THR A 236 22.13 4.68 -16.66
C THR A 236 22.86 5.80 -15.90
N ALA A 237 22.26 6.99 -15.82
CA ALA A 237 22.83 8.17 -15.15
C ALA A 237 22.81 8.04 -13.60
N LEU A 238 21.79 7.35 -13.04
CA LEU A 238 21.69 7.07 -11.60
C LEU A 238 22.82 6.14 -11.12
N GLY A 239 23.28 5.21 -11.98
CA GLY A 239 24.27 4.21 -11.59
C GLY A 239 23.79 3.30 -10.46
N SER A 240 24.42 3.40 -9.28
CA SER A 240 24.08 2.59 -8.10
C SER A 240 22.84 3.11 -7.32
N LEU A 241 22.34 4.31 -7.64
CA LEU A 241 21.14 4.83 -7.01
C LEU A 241 19.90 4.05 -7.50
N ILE A 242 18.91 3.95 -6.62
CA ILE A 242 17.67 3.19 -6.86
C ILE A 242 16.81 3.93 -7.87
N LEU A 243 16.30 3.22 -8.87
CA LEU A 243 15.19 3.64 -9.70
C LEU A 243 13.93 2.88 -9.27
N HIS A 244 13.01 3.60 -8.64
CA HIS A 244 11.67 3.13 -8.29
C HIS A 244 10.66 3.73 -9.26
N VAL A 245 9.67 2.95 -9.72
CA VAL A 245 8.65 3.42 -10.66
C VAL A 245 7.26 3.01 -10.18
N ASN A 246 6.35 3.99 -10.07
CA ASN A 246 4.93 3.76 -9.81
C ASN A 246 4.20 3.46 -11.11
N LEU A 247 3.33 2.47 -11.10
CA LEU A 247 2.57 2.03 -12.26
C LEU A 247 1.08 2.03 -11.95
N PRO A 248 0.22 2.59 -12.82
CA PRO A 248 -1.22 2.47 -12.69
C PRO A 248 -1.62 1.00 -12.81
N SER A 249 -2.62 0.58 -12.05
CA SER A 249 -3.15 -0.81 -12.10
C SER A 249 -3.73 -1.15 -13.45
N LYS A 250 -3.46 -2.37 -13.91
CA LYS A 250 -4.12 -2.96 -15.09
C LYS A 250 -4.20 -4.48 -15.01
N THR A 251 -5.22 -5.03 -15.64
CA THR A 251 -5.47 -6.48 -15.74
C THR A 251 -5.18 -7.03 -17.14
N ALA A 252 -4.86 -6.15 -18.08
CA ALA A 252 -4.46 -6.46 -19.44
C ALA A 252 -3.63 -5.31 -20.03
N ASP A 253 -2.81 -5.58 -21.04
CA ASP A 253 -2.15 -4.50 -21.77
C ASP A 253 -3.08 -3.96 -22.86
N ILE A 254 -3.41 -2.68 -22.76
CA ILE A 254 -4.24 -1.96 -23.73
C ILE A 254 -3.47 -0.71 -24.17
N PRO A 255 -2.56 -0.82 -25.16
CA PRO A 255 -1.65 0.25 -25.53
C PRO A 255 -2.32 1.55 -25.98
N THR A 256 -3.58 1.50 -26.37
CA THR A 256 -4.37 2.67 -26.80
C THR A 256 -5.14 3.34 -25.66
N ASN A 257 -5.19 2.74 -24.48
CA ASN A 257 -5.92 3.32 -23.35
C ASN A 257 -5.22 4.58 -22.85
N ARG A 258 -5.99 5.65 -22.70
CA ARG A 258 -5.45 6.98 -22.34
C ARG A 258 -4.81 7.07 -20.94
N ILE A 259 -5.14 6.15 -20.03
CA ILE A 259 -4.65 6.14 -18.65
C ILE A 259 -3.48 5.17 -18.49
N ILE A 260 -3.63 3.93 -18.99
CA ILE A 260 -2.69 2.84 -18.71
C ILE A 260 -1.83 2.47 -19.92
N GLY A 261 -2.13 2.99 -21.14
CA GLY A 261 -1.52 2.52 -22.39
C GLY A 261 -0.04 2.79 -22.51
N ALA A 262 0.48 3.87 -21.91
CA ALA A 262 1.90 4.22 -21.98
C ALA A 262 2.82 3.30 -21.13
N TYR A 263 2.29 2.51 -20.21
CA TYR A 263 3.10 1.77 -19.24
C TYR A 263 3.34 0.33 -19.72
N ASP A 264 4.47 0.09 -20.36
CA ASP A 264 4.95 -1.25 -20.71
C ASP A 264 5.57 -1.91 -19.48
N TYR A 265 4.80 -2.72 -18.75
CA TYR A 265 5.24 -3.34 -17.52
C TYR A 265 6.53 -4.16 -17.69
N ALA A 266 6.62 -4.96 -18.75
CA ALA A 266 7.78 -5.80 -18.99
C ALA A 266 9.03 -4.97 -19.31
N ALA A 267 8.91 -3.92 -20.12
CA ALA A 267 10.01 -3.05 -20.46
C ALA A 267 10.48 -2.23 -19.23
N ILE A 268 9.53 -1.71 -18.44
CA ILE A 268 9.83 -0.94 -17.22
C ILE A 268 10.52 -1.83 -16.17
N ALA A 269 10.00 -3.05 -15.93
CA ALA A 269 10.57 -3.97 -14.96
C ALA A 269 12.00 -4.45 -15.29
N ARG A 270 12.38 -4.44 -16.58
CA ARG A 270 13.78 -4.72 -16.98
C ARG A 270 14.73 -3.59 -16.58
N ILE A 271 14.24 -2.36 -16.47
CA ILE A 271 15.04 -1.16 -16.20
C ILE A 271 15.04 -0.79 -14.72
N ALA A 272 13.86 -0.73 -14.11
CA ALA A 272 13.67 -0.34 -12.71
C ALA A 272 14.23 -1.37 -11.72
N ASP A 273 14.69 -0.90 -10.57
CA ASP A 273 15.11 -1.75 -9.45
C ASP A 273 13.89 -2.24 -8.66
N ILE A 274 12.89 -1.36 -8.51
CA ILE A 274 11.64 -1.62 -7.78
C ILE A 274 10.49 -1.05 -8.60
N VAL A 275 9.39 -1.78 -8.65
CA VAL A 275 8.16 -1.38 -9.32
C VAL A 275 7.01 -1.46 -8.31
N ALA A 276 6.31 -0.37 -8.10
CA ALA A 276 5.08 -0.33 -7.30
C ALA A 276 3.87 -0.27 -8.22
N VAL A 277 2.97 -1.25 -8.11
CA VAL A 277 1.68 -1.22 -8.79
C VAL A 277 0.66 -0.57 -7.87
N MET A 278 0.01 0.50 -8.33
CA MET A 278 -0.97 1.29 -7.57
C MET A 278 -2.31 0.53 -7.48
N THR A 279 -2.38 -0.49 -6.63
CA THR A 279 -3.56 -1.34 -6.41
C THR A 279 -4.62 -0.67 -5.54
N MET A 280 -4.95 0.57 -5.85
CA MET A 280 -5.93 1.42 -5.20
C MET A 280 -6.70 2.25 -6.23
N ASP A 281 -7.65 3.07 -5.78
CA ASP A 281 -8.51 3.92 -6.62
C ASP A 281 -9.39 3.15 -7.62
N TYR A 282 -9.74 1.89 -7.32
CA TYR A 282 -10.82 1.22 -8.04
C TYR A 282 -12.11 2.04 -7.89
N GLY A 283 -12.48 2.38 -6.65
CA GLY A 283 -13.53 3.33 -6.33
C GLY A 283 -12.99 4.78 -6.35
N TYR A 284 -12.59 5.27 -7.51
CA TYR A 284 -11.96 6.58 -7.69
C TYR A 284 -12.83 7.78 -7.30
N ALA A 285 -12.21 8.92 -7.00
CA ALA A 285 -12.91 10.16 -6.66
C ALA A 285 -13.81 10.63 -7.82
N GLY A 286 -15.05 11.01 -7.49
CA GLY A 286 -16.07 11.38 -8.49
C GLY A 286 -16.78 10.20 -9.17
N GLY A 287 -16.29 8.98 -9.02
CA GLY A 287 -16.94 7.76 -9.47
C GLY A 287 -18.03 7.26 -8.50
N PRO A 288 -18.70 6.15 -8.84
CA PRO A 288 -19.70 5.54 -7.96
C PRO A 288 -19.10 5.14 -6.59
N PRO A 289 -19.94 4.91 -5.56
CA PRO A 289 -19.47 4.53 -4.22
C PRO A 289 -19.00 3.07 -4.20
N ASP A 290 -17.83 2.83 -4.75
CA ASP A 290 -17.14 1.53 -4.80
C ASP A 290 -15.99 1.47 -3.79
N PRO A 291 -15.54 0.26 -3.36
CA PRO A 291 -14.39 0.09 -2.49
C PRO A 291 -13.10 0.60 -3.14
N ILE A 292 -12.15 1.09 -2.31
CA ILE A 292 -10.89 1.67 -2.78
C ILE A 292 -10.00 0.60 -3.43
N SER A 293 -9.86 -0.56 -2.76
CA SER A 293 -8.97 -1.66 -3.18
C SER A 293 -9.66 -3.02 -3.03
N PRO A 294 -10.66 -3.34 -3.87
CA PRO A 294 -11.33 -4.64 -3.80
C PRO A 294 -10.32 -5.79 -3.95
N ILE A 295 -10.29 -6.71 -2.99
CA ILE A 295 -9.27 -7.77 -2.95
C ILE A 295 -9.27 -8.66 -4.20
N ASN A 296 -10.44 -8.95 -4.75
CA ASN A 296 -10.60 -9.74 -5.97
C ASN A 296 -10.02 -9.02 -7.20
N TRP A 297 -10.17 -7.70 -7.29
CA TRP A 297 -9.54 -6.89 -8.33
C TRP A 297 -8.03 -6.77 -8.12
N MET A 298 -7.58 -6.52 -6.87
CA MET A 298 -6.15 -6.50 -6.56
C MET A 298 -5.47 -7.80 -6.98
N GLU A 299 -6.09 -8.96 -6.73
CA GLU A 299 -5.53 -10.25 -7.11
C GLU A 299 -5.44 -10.39 -8.64
N GLN A 300 -6.44 -9.94 -9.40
CA GLN A 300 -6.38 -9.92 -10.88
C GLN A 300 -5.24 -9.03 -11.39
N VAL A 301 -5.05 -7.84 -10.80
CA VAL A 301 -3.93 -6.93 -11.11
C VAL A 301 -2.59 -7.60 -10.81
N ILE A 302 -2.45 -8.25 -9.66
CA ILE A 302 -1.22 -8.97 -9.28
C ILE A 302 -0.94 -10.11 -10.25
N GLN A 303 -1.93 -10.93 -10.58
CA GLN A 303 -1.78 -12.05 -11.50
C GLN A 303 -1.32 -11.59 -12.88
N TYR A 304 -1.95 -10.54 -13.42
CA TYR A 304 -1.49 -9.95 -14.67
C TYR A 304 -0.07 -9.40 -14.56
N SER A 305 0.19 -8.60 -13.52
CA SER A 305 1.50 -7.96 -13.33
C SER A 305 2.63 -8.98 -13.26
N LEU A 306 2.42 -10.11 -12.59
CA LEU A 306 3.42 -11.18 -12.46
C LEU A 306 3.73 -11.90 -13.78
N THR A 307 2.92 -11.75 -14.81
CA THR A 307 3.28 -12.21 -16.17
C THR A 307 4.35 -11.32 -16.82
N GLN A 308 4.56 -10.11 -16.30
CA GLN A 308 5.41 -9.07 -16.87
C GLN A 308 6.54 -8.62 -15.92
N ILE A 309 6.31 -8.64 -14.61
CA ILE A 309 7.19 -8.10 -13.57
C ILE A 309 7.66 -9.25 -12.67
N PRO A 310 8.97 -9.45 -12.45
CA PRO A 310 9.45 -10.40 -11.45
C PRO A 310 8.91 -10.07 -10.05
N HIS A 311 8.38 -11.07 -9.36
CA HIS A 311 7.80 -10.90 -8.02
C HIS A 311 8.78 -10.24 -7.01
N THR A 312 10.09 -10.47 -7.18
CA THR A 312 11.16 -9.91 -6.34
C THR A 312 11.37 -8.40 -6.53
N LYS A 313 10.79 -7.80 -7.57
CA LYS A 313 10.82 -6.35 -7.84
C LYS A 313 9.47 -5.68 -7.57
N MET A 314 8.39 -6.45 -7.45
CA MET A 314 7.03 -5.94 -7.41
C MET A 314 6.58 -5.62 -5.98
N GLN A 315 6.14 -4.40 -5.77
CA GLN A 315 5.37 -3.97 -4.60
C GLN A 315 3.93 -3.65 -5.02
N ILE A 316 2.99 -3.80 -4.08
CA ILE A 316 1.60 -3.36 -4.24
C ILE A 316 1.31 -2.19 -3.29
N ALA A 317 0.45 -1.28 -3.73
CA ALA A 317 0.06 -0.13 -2.92
C ALA A 317 -1.13 -0.48 -2.02
N LEU A 318 -1.02 -0.11 -0.74
CA LEU A 318 -2.07 -0.19 0.25
C LEU A 318 -2.54 1.24 0.58
N PRO A 319 -3.83 1.56 0.39
CA PRO A 319 -4.36 2.87 0.75
C PRO A 319 -4.48 3.01 2.27
N LEU A 320 -4.11 4.18 2.78
CA LEU A 320 -4.36 4.57 4.18
C LEU A 320 -5.55 5.53 4.29
N TYR A 321 -6.40 5.56 3.26
CA TYR A 321 -7.56 6.42 3.12
C TYR A 321 -8.81 5.65 2.68
N GLY A 322 -9.94 6.31 2.81
CA GLY A 322 -11.23 5.92 2.28
C GLY A 322 -11.90 7.10 1.59
N HIS A 323 -13.02 6.86 0.96
CA HIS A 323 -13.83 7.88 0.30
C HIS A 323 -15.22 7.98 0.93
N ASP A 324 -15.57 9.17 1.38
CA ASP A 324 -16.93 9.58 1.73
C ASP A 324 -17.59 10.21 0.50
N LYS A 325 -18.63 9.56 -0.02
CA LYS A 325 -19.29 9.97 -1.26
C LYS A 325 -20.74 10.33 -1.01
N ILE A 326 -21.15 11.51 -1.47
CA ILE A 326 -22.52 11.98 -1.41
C ILE A 326 -23.30 11.38 -2.59
N VAL A 327 -24.37 10.65 -2.28
CA VAL A 327 -25.24 10.04 -3.29
C VAL A 327 -26.37 11.01 -3.63
N PRO A 328 -26.75 11.22 -4.93
CA PRO A 328 -26.22 10.57 -6.13
C PRO A 328 -25.10 11.36 -6.84
N SER A 329 -24.66 12.50 -6.29
CA SER A 329 -23.71 13.41 -6.97
C SER A 329 -22.30 12.85 -7.14
N ASN A 330 -21.95 11.82 -6.35
CA ASN A 330 -20.60 11.23 -6.23
C ASN A 330 -19.51 12.24 -5.82
N ARG A 331 -19.91 13.43 -5.29
CA ARG A 331 -18.94 14.34 -4.68
C ARG A 331 -18.21 13.59 -3.58
N THR A 332 -16.91 13.55 -3.67
CA THR A 332 -16.04 12.69 -2.86
C THR A 332 -15.17 13.52 -1.93
N THR A 333 -15.14 13.12 -0.66
CA THR A 333 -14.17 13.60 0.32
C THR A 333 -13.25 12.43 0.68
N MET A 334 -11.94 12.61 0.51
CA MET A 334 -10.96 11.63 0.98
C MET A 334 -10.80 11.76 2.50
N LEU A 335 -10.84 10.64 3.21
CA LEU A 335 -10.67 10.57 4.65
C LEU A 335 -9.54 9.57 4.99
N PRO A 336 -8.63 9.89 5.93
CA PRO A 336 -7.79 8.85 6.53
C PRO A 336 -8.64 7.70 7.07
N VAL A 337 -8.14 6.45 6.98
CA VAL A 337 -8.92 5.27 7.45
C VAL A 337 -9.36 5.39 8.90
N LEU A 338 -8.52 5.99 9.75
CA LEU A 338 -8.89 6.26 11.15
C LEU A 338 -10.01 7.28 11.28
N ALA A 339 -10.03 8.30 10.44
CA ALA A 339 -11.10 9.30 10.42
C ALA A 339 -12.41 8.67 9.95
N ALA A 340 -12.39 7.84 8.91
CA ALA A 340 -13.56 7.09 8.44
C ALA A 340 -14.12 6.17 9.54
N GLN A 341 -13.26 5.42 10.24
CA GLN A 341 -13.65 4.59 11.38
C GLN A 341 -14.31 5.41 12.49
N ASN A 342 -13.69 6.52 12.91
CA ASN A 342 -14.20 7.34 14.00
C ASN A 342 -15.47 8.14 13.59
N GLN A 343 -15.62 8.46 12.30
CA GLN A 343 -16.85 9.03 11.75
C GLN A 343 -18.02 8.03 11.87
N ALA A 344 -17.82 6.75 11.52
CA ALA A 344 -18.84 5.73 11.71
C ALA A 344 -19.26 5.62 13.19
N ILE A 345 -18.29 5.67 14.12
CA ILE A 345 -18.56 5.63 15.57
C ILE A 345 -19.36 6.86 16.00
N SER A 346 -18.95 8.06 15.60
CA SER A 346 -19.60 9.32 16.03
C SER A 346 -21.01 9.50 15.44
N THR A 347 -21.25 8.97 14.25
CA THR A 347 -22.60 9.00 13.61
C THR A 347 -23.48 7.83 14.05
N GLY A 348 -22.91 6.84 14.78
CA GLY A 348 -23.63 5.62 15.17
C GLY A 348 -23.95 4.71 13.99
N ALA A 349 -23.29 4.88 12.84
CA ALA A 349 -23.55 4.13 11.61
C ALA A 349 -22.90 2.74 11.68
N PRO A 350 -23.68 1.63 11.66
CA PRO A 350 -23.11 0.28 11.69
C PRO A 350 -22.21 0.01 10.49
N ILE A 351 -21.01 -0.53 10.74
CA ILE A 351 -20.06 -0.87 9.67
C ILE A 351 -20.45 -2.22 9.06
N GLN A 352 -20.70 -2.22 7.76
CA GLN A 352 -20.88 -3.42 6.97
C GLN A 352 -19.53 -3.92 6.44
N PHE A 353 -19.48 -5.19 6.03
CA PHE A 353 -18.30 -5.76 5.40
C PHE A 353 -18.67 -6.55 4.15
N ASN A 354 -18.11 -6.15 3.01
CA ASN A 354 -18.33 -6.88 1.77
C ASN A 354 -17.38 -8.07 1.69
N ASN A 355 -17.94 -9.29 1.65
CA ASN A 355 -17.15 -10.52 1.66
C ASN A 355 -16.42 -10.81 0.33
N ILE A 356 -16.83 -10.19 -0.77
CA ILE A 356 -16.18 -10.34 -2.08
C ILE A 356 -14.99 -9.39 -2.20
N SER A 357 -15.23 -8.10 -1.97
CA SER A 357 -14.19 -7.07 -2.02
C SER A 357 -13.29 -7.06 -0.78
N LYS A 358 -13.71 -7.72 0.32
CA LYS A 358 -13.03 -7.69 1.63
C LYS A 358 -12.80 -6.27 2.15
N ALA A 359 -13.75 -5.39 1.91
CA ALA A 359 -13.70 -3.99 2.31
C ALA A 359 -14.88 -3.62 3.22
N PRO A 360 -14.65 -2.84 4.29
CA PRO A 360 -15.69 -2.27 5.13
C PRO A 360 -16.31 -1.04 4.47
N TRP A 361 -17.58 -0.83 4.78
CA TRP A 361 -18.32 0.34 4.35
C TRP A 361 -19.47 0.63 5.30
N TYR A 362 -19.97 1.90 5.28
CA TYR A 362 -21.17 2.29 6.00
C TYR A 362 -21.91 3.40 5.28
N ARG A 363 -23.16 3.66 5.73
CA ARG A 363 -24.00 4.76 5.27
C ARG A 363 -24.40 5.62 6.45
N TYR A 364 -24.52 6.91 6.21
CA TYR A 364 -25.08 7.86 7.16
C TYR A 364 -25.74 9.02 6.42
N TRP A 365 -26.52 9.80 7.14
CA TRP A 365 -27.18 11.00 6.63
C TRP A 365 -26.58 12.23 7.28
N HIS A 366 -26.25 13.22 6.49
CA HIS A 366 -25.76 14.51 6.95
C HIS A 366 -26.37 15.62 6.10
N GLU A 367 -26.97 16.64 6.75
CA GLU A 367 -27.65 17.76 6.08
C GLU A 367 -28.68 17.33 5.02
N GLY A 368 -29.40 16.24 5.26
CA GLY A 368 -30.40 15.71 4.34
C GLY A 368 -29.84 14.97 3.13
N MET A 369 -28.53 14.76 3.07
CA MET A 369 -27.86 14.02 2.00
C MET A 369 -27.40 12.63 2.50
N GLU A 370 -27.57 11.63 1.64
CA GLU A 370 -27.04 10.30 1.89
C GLU A 370 -25.56 10.24 1.57
N HIS A 371 -24.79 9.71 2.51
CA HIS A 371 -23.36 9.46 2.38
C HIS A 371 -23.07 7.96 2.39
N VAL A 372 -22.18 7.51 1.53
CA VAL A 372 -21.64 6.15 1.50
C VAL A 372 -20.12 6.24 1.64
N VAL A 373 -19.59 5.57 2.65
CA VAL A 373 -18.15 5.58 2.94
C VAL A 373 -17.58 4.19 2.74
N TRP A 374 -16.57 4.08 1.88
CA TRP A 374 -15.72 2.92 1.74
C TRP A 374 -14.32 3.24 2.28
N PHE A 375 -13.75 2.33 3.04
CA PHE A 375 -12.42 2.52 3.63
C PHE A 375 -11.75 1.16 3.88
N GLU A 376 -10.55 1.14 4.44
CA GLU A 376 -9.86 -0.09 4.82
C GLU A 376 -9.76 -0.21 6.34
N ASP A 377 -9.96 -1.41 6.87
CA ASP A 377 -9.72 -1.74 8.27
C ASP A 377 -8.77 -2.95 8.40
N ILE A 378 -8.57 -3.42 9.61
CA ILE A 378 -7.67 -4.55 9.85
C ILE A 378 -8.04 -5.81 9.03
N ARG A 379 -9.32 -6.03 8.71
CA ARG A 379 -9.78 -7.17 7.91
C ARG A 379 -9.26 -7.07 6.48
N SER A 380 -9.34 -5.88 5.89
CA SER A 380 -8.83 -5.61 4.54
C SER A 380 -7.32 -5.74 4.48
N TYR A 381 -6.60 -5.12 5.41
CA TYR A 381 -5.13 -5.19 5.44
C TYR A 381 -4.61 -6.62 5.57
N ILE A 382 -5.23 -7.46 6.39
CA ILE A 382 -4.87 -8.88 6.51
C ILE A 382 -4.99 -9.58 5.16
N GLU A 383 -6.07 -9.36 4.42
CA GLU A 383 -6.26 -10.00 3.10
C GLU A 383 -5.22 -9.48 2.08
N MET A 384 -4.89 -8.18 2.11
CA MET A 384 -3.83 -7.60 1.26
C MET A 384 -2.45 -8.22 1.57
N TYR A 385 -2.09 -8.37 2.85
CA TYR A 385 -0.84 -9.02 3.23
C TYR A 385 -0.82 -10.50 2.90
N LYS A 386 -1.97 -11.19 2.91
CA LYS A 386 -2.06 -12.57 2.41
C LYS A 386 -1.72 -12.67 0.92
N LEU A 387 -2.13 -11.69 0.10
CA LEU A 387 -1.73 -11.65 -1.32
C LEU A 387 -0.22 -11.44 -1.46
N VAL A 388 0.39 -10.54 -0.66
CA VAL A 388 1.85 -10.34 -0.67
C VAL A 388 2.57 -11.64 -0.35
N ASP A 389 2.13 -12.38 0.65
CA ASP A 389 2.71 -13.67 1.04
C ASP A 389 2.46 -14.75 -0.01
N LEU A 390 1.22 -14.88 -0.48
CA LEU A 390 0.82 -15.88 -1.47
C LEU A 390 1.62 -15.79 -2.77
N TYR A 391 1.83 -14.57 -3.24
CA TYR A 391 2.55 -14.29 -4.48
C TYR A 391 4.04 -13.98 -4.27
N GLN A 392 4.52 -14.03 -3.01
CA GLN A 392 5.91 -13.78 -2.63
C GLN A 392 6.44 -12.45 -3.20
N LEU A 393 5.62 -11.40 -3.09
CA LEU A 393 5.96 -10.09 -3.62
C LEU A 393 7.11 -9.45 -2.84
N ALA A 394 7.84 -8.52 -3.47
CA ALA A 394 8.93 -7.78 -2.84
C ALA A 394 8.47 -6.96 -1.62
N GLY A 395 7.20 -6.54 -1.60
CA GLY A 395 6.64 -5.83 -0.46
C GLY A 395 5.43 -4.96 -0.79
N THR A 396 5.30 -3.89 -0.01
CA THR A 396 4.15 -2.97 -0.04
C THR A 396 4.60 -1.53 -0.09
N THR A 397 3.74 -0.67 -0.67
CA THR A 397 3.81 0.78 -0.51
C THR A 397 2.57 1.30 0.20
N TYR A 398 2.65 2.47 0.81
CA TYR A 398 1.55 3.09 1.56
C TYR A 398 1.31 4.52 1.12
N TRP A 399 0.11 4.82 0.66
CA TRP A 399 -0.34 6.17 0.33
C TRP A 399 -1.34 6.65 1.37
N GLU A 400 -1.06 7.63 2.19
CA GLU A 400 0.24 8.25 2.45
C GLU A 400 0.45 8.38 3.98
N LEU A 401 1.68 8.62 4.44
CA LEU A 401 2.06 8.46 5.84
C LEU A 401 1.49 9.50 6.81
N SER A 402 0.95 10.64 6.34
CA SER A 402 0.24 11.58 7.19
C SER A 402 -1.16 11.08 7.58
N PHE A 403 -1.64 10.02 6.91
CA PHE A 403 -2.94 9.41 7.21
C PHE A 403 -2.80 8.35 8.31
N PRO A 404 -3.36 8.59 9.51
CA PRO A 404 -3.25 7.63 10.60
C PRO A 404 -3.93 6.31 10.28
N ALA A 405 -3.18 5.20 10.40
CA ALA A 405 -3.66 3.84 10.21
C ALA A 405 -3.12 2.90 11.30
N PRO A 406 -3.49 3.10 12.58
CA PRO A 406 -2.89 2.41 13.71
C PRO A 406 -3.02 0.89 13.63
N GLN A 407 -4.14 0.36 13.14
CA GLN A 407 -4.36 -1.08 12.98
C GLN A 407 -3.38 -1.70 11.98
N ASN A 408 -3.11 -1.02 10.84
CA ASN A 408 -2.15 -1.48 9.85
C ASN A 408 -0.74 -1.58 10.44
N TRP A 409 -0.31 -0.53 11.13
CA TRP A 409 1.03 -0.49 11.73
C TRP A 409 1.20 -1.51 12.86
N ALA A 410 0.16 -1.71 13.68
CA ALA A 410 0.16 -2.74 14.72
C ALA A 410 0.24 -4.15 14.12
N TYR A 411 -0.49 -4.41 13.04
CA TYR A 411 -0.42 -5.68 12.33
C TYR A 411 0.97 -5.92 11.75
N LEU A 412 1.51 -4.95 11.03
CA LEU A 412 2.84 -5.02 10.41
C LEU A 412 3.91 -5.35 11.46
N LYS A 413 3.96 -4.60 12.55
CA LYS A 413 4.89 -4.79 13.66
C LYS A 413 4.85 -6.20 14.25
N ASN A 414 3.66 -6.75 14.43
CA ASN A 414 3.49 -8.03 15.10
C ASN A 414 3.67 -9.24 14.17
N ASN A 415 3.33 -9.11 12.88
CA ASN A 415 3.20 -10.25 11.97
C ASN A 415 4.21 -10.27 10.82
N ILE A 416 4.92 -9.18 10.58
CA ILE A 416 5.79 -9.01 9.41
C ILE A 416 7.19 -8.59 9.86
N THR A 417 8.20 -9.05 9.16
CA THR A 417 9.57 -8.58 9.29
C THR A 417 9.86 -7.56 8.18
N VAL A 418 10.11 -6.31 8.55
CA VAL A 418 10.51 -5.28 7.60
C VAL A 418 12.00 -5.37 7.33
N VAL A 419 12.36 -5.58 6.07
CA VAL A 419 13.76 -5.69 5.63
C VAL A 419 14.36 -4.30 5.50
N LYS A 420 15.42 -4.02 6.25
CA LYS A 420 16.10 -2.70 6.29
C LYS A 420 17.27 -2.56 5.30
N ARG A 421 17.68 -3.66 4.65
CA ARG A 421 18.86 -3.70 3.77
C ARG A 421 18.51 -4.11 2.35
#